data_ef187c8da3dcc1ad0a3f8d5fdaf6407b
#
_entry.id   ef187c8da3dcc1ad0a3f8d5fdaf6407b
#
_cell.length_a   1.000
_cell.length_b   1.000
_cell.length_c   1.000
_cell.angle_alpha   90.00
_cell.angle_beta   90.00
_cell.angle_gamma   90.00
#
_symmetry.space_group_name_H-M   'P 1'
#
loop_
_entity.id
_entity.type
_entity.pdbx_description
1 polymer ?
#
loop_
_entity_poly.entity_id
_entity_poly.type
_entity_poly.pdbx_seq_one_letter_code
_entity_poly.pdbx_strand_id
1 'polypeptide(L)'
;MINYKKTDLNELDQIIRCRMEFIREDTGPQTPETEAAIQTQLQEYLKNHLNRDCFVFAAEEDEKIISIAFLLIQEKPANPRFPHGCTGNIMNVYTVPEKRRQGIAGNVIKQIMDFGKTQNLDFLKLKAAPMGYPLYKKLGFEDACSRCKEMEYKWELKND
;
A
#
# COMPACT_ATOMS: atom_id res chain seq x y z
N MET A 1 -12.11 14.71 14.78
CA MET A 1 -12.43 13.27 14.79
C MET A 1 -11.83 12.64 13.53
N ILE A 2 -11.16 11.51 13.66
CA ILE A 2 -10.54 10.82 12.54
C ILE A 2 -11.57 9.88 11.91
N ASN A 3 -11.78 10.03 10.60
CA ASN A 3 -12.62 9.16 9.81
C ASN A 3 -11.75 8.15 9.04
N TYR A 4 -12.02 6.87 9.21
CA TYR A 4 -11.33 5.80 8.50
C TYR A 4 -12.21 5.31 7.36
N LYS A 5 -11.67 5.27 6.15
CA LYS A 5 -12.47 4.93 4.97
C LYS A 5 -11.67 4.26 3.84
N LYS A 6 -12.38 3.58 2.98
CA LYS A 6 -11.88 3.22 1.66
C LYS A 6 -12.10 4.41 0.74
N THR A 7 -11.06 4.83 0.03
CA THR A 7 -11.09 6.02 -0.84
C THR A 7 -11.71 5.73 -2.21
N ASP A 8 -11.99 6.77 -2.93
CA ASP A 8 -12.38 6.72 -4.34
C ASP A 8 -11.65 7.79 -5.17
N LEU A 9 -12.03 7.95 -6.43
CA LEU A 9 -11.36 8.89 -7.34
C LEU A 9 -11.54 10.37 -6.95
N ASN A 10 -12.48 10.69 -6.05
CA ASN A 10 -12.60 12.07 -5.55
C ASN A 10 -11.40 12.47 -4.69
N GLU A 11 -10.71 11.49 -4.09
CA GLU A 11 -9.50 11.73 -3.29
C GLU A 11 -8.19 11.54 -4.06
N LEU A 12 -8.26 11.43 -5.40
CA LEU A 12 -7.10 11.12 -6.26
C LEU A 12 -5.89 12.01 -5.95
N ASP A 13 -6.09 13.32 -5.88
CA ASP A 13 -4.99 14.26 -5.63
C ASP A 13 -4.35 14.05 -4.26
N GLN A 14 -5.15 13.76 -3.23
CA GLN A 14 -4.63 13.48 -1.90
C GLN A 14 -3.89 12.15 -1.84
N ILE A 15 -4.38 11.12 -2.54
CA ILE A 15 -3.71 9.81 -2.63
C ILE A 15 -2.33 9.99 -3.28
N ILE A 16 -2.27 10.71 -4.39
CA ILE A 16 -1.01 10.99 -5.10
C ILE A 16 -0.06 11.78 -4.23
N ARG A 17 -0.54 12.81 -3.53
CA ARG A 17 0.27 13.58 -2.59
C ARG A 17 0.92 12.67 -1.54
N CYS A 18 0.13 11.85 -0.88
CA CYS A 18 0.65 10.92 0.14
C CYS A 18 1.65 9.91 -0.43
N ARG A 19 1.38 9.40 -1.63
CA ARG A 19 2.31 8.49 -2.33
C ARG A 19 3.63 9.17 -2.63
N MET A 20 3.60 10.40 -3.13
CA MET A 20 4.83 11.16 -3.42
C MET A 20 5.62 11.50 -2.16
N GLU A 21 4.95 11.86 -1.07
CA GLU A 21 5.60 12.09 0.22
C GLU A 21 6.27 10.81 0.75
N PHE A 22 5.58 9.66 0.64
CA PHE A 22 6.14 8.36 0.98
C PHE A 22 7.41 8.05 0.17
N ILE A 23 7.36 8.24 -1.15
CA ILE A 23 8.49 7.96 -2.05
C ILE A 23 9.70 8.84 -1.67
N ARG A 24 9.49 10.12 -1.42
CA ARG A 24 10.58 11.03 -1.01
C ARG A 24 11.21 10.60 0.31
N GLU A 25 10.40 10.15 1.25
CA GLU A 25 10.90 9.68 2.55
C GLU A 25 11.66 8.36 2.42
N ASP A 26 11.17 7.45 1.59
CA ASP A 26 11.74 6.10 1.43
C ASP A 26 13.00 6.08 0.56
N THR A 27 12.99 6.78 -0.57
CA THR A 27 14.07 6.75 -1.57
C THR A 27 14.84 8.06 -1.72
N GLY A 28 14.45 9.11 -0.98
CA GLY A 28 15.01 10.45 -1.11
C GLY A 28 14.40 11.26 -2.26
N PRO A 29 14.79 12.55 -2.36
CA PRO A 29 14.27 13.42 -3.40
C PRO A 29 14.71 12.97 -4.79
N GLN A 30 13.81 13.11 -5.77
CA GLN A 30 14.04 12.78 -7.16
C GLN A 30 14.11 14.07 -7.98
N THR A 31 14.57 13.96 -9.24
CA THR A 31 14.53 15.10 -10.17
C THR A 31 13.09 15.52 -10.48
N PRO A 32 12.83 16.79 -10.82
CA PRO A 32 11.49 17.22 -11.21
C PRO A 32 10.90 16.41 -12.37
N GLU A 33 11.71 15.99 -13.33
CA GLU A 33 11.29 15.17 -14.46
C GLU A 33 10.85 13.78 -14.00
N THR A 34 11.60 13.14 -13.11
CA THR A 34 11.26 11.84 -12.56
C THR A 34 9.97 11.91 -11.72
N GLU A 35 9.84 12.94 -10.88
CA GLU A 35 8.62 13.13 -10.09
C GLU A 35 7.39 13.34 -10.97
N ALA A 36 7.50 14.16 -12.02
CA ALA A 36 6.42 14.39 -12.97
C ALA A 36 6.01 13.10 -13.68
N ALA A 37 6.97 12.29 -14.12
CA ALA A 37 6.72 11.00 -14.75
C ALA A 37 5.98 10.02 -13.80
N ILE A 38 6.40 9.95 -12.54
CA ILE A 38 5.75 9.12 -11.53
C ILE A 38 4.32 9.59 -11.29
N GLN A 39 4.09 10.90 -11.12
CA GLN A 39 2.75 11.45 -10.92
C GLN A 39 1.82 11.17 -12.09
N THR A 40 2.30 11.29 -13.32
CA THR A 40 1.52 10.98 -14.53
C THR A 40 1.12 9.51 -14.56
N GLN A 41 2.06 8.61 -14.28
CA GLN A 41 1.78 7.18 -14.22
C GLN A 41 0.78 6.86 -13.10
N LEU A 42 0.92 7.47 -11.92
CA LEU A 42 0.02 7.26 -10.80
C LEU A 42 -1.42 7.68 -11.10
N GLN A 43 -1.60 8.82 -11.78
CA GLN A 43 -2.93 9.27 -12.20
C GLN A 43 -3.60 8.25 -13.11
N GLU A 44 -2.88 7.80 -14.12
CA GLU A 44 -3.40 6.80 -15.06
C GLU A 44 -3.65 5.45 -14.39
N TYR A 45 -2.69 5.00 -13.58
CA TYR A 45 -2.81 3.74 -12.84
C TYR A 45 -4.05 3.74 -11.93
N LEU A 46 -4.21 4.76 -11.11
CA LEU A 46 -5.33 4.83 -10.16
C LEU A 46 -6.68 4.95 -10.88
N LYS A 47 -6.76 5.70 -11.97
CA LYS A 47 -7.99 5.75 -12.77
C LYS A 47 -8.40 4.38 -13.32
N ASN A 48 -7.44 3.53 -13.65
CA ASN A 48 -7.70 2.21 -14.22
C ASN A 48 -7.88 1.12 -13.18
N HIS A 49 -7.31 1.26 -11.98
CA HIS A 49 -7.22 0.18 -11.00
C HIS A 49 -7.92 0.46 -9.67
N LEU A 50 -8.14 1.74 -9.30
CA LEU A 50 -8.73 2.05 -8.00
C LEU A 50 -10.13 1.47 -7.87
N ASN A 51 -10.34 0.73 -6.78
CA ASN A 51 -11.57 -0.03 -6.48
C ASN A 51 -11.88 -1.17 -7.47
N ARG A 52 -10.87 -1.62 -8.22
CA ARG A 52 -10.92 -2.84 -9.02
C ARG A 52 -9.99 -3.91 -8.45
N ASP A 53 -8.70 -3.67 -8.50
CA ASP A 53 -7.65 -4.54 -7.97
C ASP A 53 -6.61 -3.77 -7.12
N CYS A 54 -6.72 -2.46 -7.07
CA CYS A 54 -6.01 -1.58 -6.16
C CYS A 54 -7.03 -0.85 -5.27
N PHE A 55 -6.88 -0.99 -3.96
CA PHE A 55 -7.75 -0.35 -2.97
C PHE A 55 -6.88 0.50 -2.06
N VAL A 56 -7.30 1.72 -1.80
CA VAL A 56 -6.57 2.64 -0.93
C VAL A 56 -7.45 2.95 0.28
N PHE A 57 -6.97 2.60 1.44
CA PHE A 57 -7.61 2.90 2.71
C PHE A 57 -6.92 4.08 3.38
N ALA A 58 -7.68 4.93 3.99
CA ALA A 58 -7.18 6.18 4.55
C ALA A 58 -7.79 6.51 5.90
N ALA A 59 -7.04 7.27 6.68
CA ALA A 59 -7.53 8.05 7.81
C ALA A 59 -7.59 9.52 7.37
N GLU A 60 -8.73 10.14 7.59
CA GLU A 60 -9.00 11.53 7.23
C GLU A 60 -9.35 12.34 8.47
N GLU A 61 -8.79 13.51 8.59
CA GLU A 61 -9.11 14.48 9.64
C GLU A 61 -9.25 15.86 8.97
N ASP A 62 -10.36 16.54 9.24
CA ASP A 62 -10.65 17.85 8.66
C ASP A 62 -10.51 17.87 7.12
N GLU A 63 -11.12 16.90 6.46
CA GLU A 63 -11.11 16.72 5.00
C GLU A 63 -9.71 16.48 4.39
N LYS A 64 -8.72 16.21 5.23
CA LYS A 64 -7.35 15.92 4.79
C LYS A 64 -6.95 14.50 5.13
N ILE A 65 -6.42 13.79 4.16
CA ILE A 65 -5.85 12.46 4.41
C ILE A 65 -4.54 12.61 5.20
N ILE A 66 -4.50 11.95 6.36
CA ILE A 66 -3.35 11.96 7.27
C ILE A 66 -2.60 10.64 7.33
N SER A 67 -3.22 9.56 6.86
CA SER A 67 -2.60 8.24 6.77
C SER A 67 -3.24 7.44 5.66
N ILE A 68 -2.44 6.68 4.91
CA ILE A 68 -2.93 5.79 3.86
C ILE A 68 -2.19 4.47 3.85
N ALA A 69 -2.83 3.46 3.26
CA ALA A 69 -2.20 2.21 2.87
C ALA A 69 -2.87 1.68 1.61
N PHE A 70 -2.08 1.10 0.71
CA PHE A 70 -2.55 0.48 -0.53
C PHE A 70 -2.68 -1.02 -0.34
N LEU A 71 -3.77 -1.57 -0.84
CA LEU A 71 -3.97 -3.01 -0.98
C LEU A 71 -4.06 -3.35 -2.46
N LEU A 72 -3.12 -4.16 -2.95
CA LEU A 72 -3.16 -4.73 -4.30
C LEU A 72 -3.66 -6.16 -4.20
N ILE A 73 -4.75 -6.47 -4.88
CA ILE A 73 -5.31 -7.82 -4.95
C ILE A 73 -4.80 -8.47 -6.22
N GLN A 74 -4.22 -9.66 -6.09
CA GLN A 74 -3.71 -10.44 -7.18
C GLN A 74 -4.48 -11.75 -7.31
N GLU A 75 -5.08 -11.97 -8.47
CA GLU A 75 -5.61 -13.25 -8.87
C GLU A 75 -4.51 -14.06 -9.55
N LYS A 76 -4.38 -15.33 -9.19
CA LYS A 76 -3.32 -16.20 -9.68
C LYS A 76 -3.72 -17.67 -9.62
N PRO A 77 -3.04 -18.57 -10.37
CA PRO A 77 -3.34 -19.99 -10.31
C PRO A 77 -3.27 -20.52 -8.88
N ALA A 78 -4.35 -21.17 -8.45
CA ALA A 78 -4.48 -21.66 -7.08
C ALA A 78 -3.50 -22.81 -6.78
N ASN A 79 -3.13 -22.94 -5.52
CA ASN A 79 -2.40 -24.08 -4.97
C ASN A 79 -2.83 -24.31 -3.51
N PRO A 80 -2.31 -25.33 -2.80
CA PRO A 80 -2.72 -25.58 -1.42
C PRO A 80 -2.48 -24.43 -0.43
N ARG A 81 -1.51 -23.55 -0.70
CA ARG A 81 -1.22 -22.38 0.14
C ARG A 81 -2.19 -21.23 -0.09
N PHE A 82 -2.69 -21.10 -1.30
CA PHE A 82 -3.69 -20.10 -1.66
C PHE A 82 -4.80 -20.73 -2.53
N PRO A 83 -5.68 -21.49 -1.88
CA PRO A 83 -6.66 -22.32 -2.59
C PRO A 83 -7.73 -21.54 -3.35
N HIS A 84 -8.01 -20.29 -2.96
CA HIS A 84 -8.90 -19.40 -3.73
C HIS A 84 -8.19 -18.72 -4.91
N GLY A 85 -6.85 -18.80 -4.96
CA GLY A 85 -6.08 -18.14 -6.00
C GLY A 85 -6.11 -16.61 -5.93
N CYS A 86 -6.34 -16.07 -4.76
CA CYS A 86 -6.46 -14.63 -4.58
C CYS A 86 -5.72 -14.17 -3.32
N THR A 87 -4.74 -13.29 -3.49
CA THR A 87 -3.91 -12.79 -2.39
C THR A 87 -3.85 -11.27 -2.41
N GLY A 88 -3.59 -10.67 -1.25
CA GLY A 88 -3.42 -9.23 -1.13
C GLY A 88 -1.97 -8.87 -0.76
N ASN A 89 -1.50 -7.77 -1.34
CA ASN A 89 -0.23 -7.16 -1.00
C ASN A 89 -0.47 -5.75 -0.47
N ILE A 90 -0.04 -5.50 0.76
CA ILE A 90 -0.12 -4.16 1.37
C ILE A 90 1.17 -3.43 1.08
N MET A 91 1.05 -2.20 0.61
CA MET A 91 2.20 -1.34 0.34
C MET A 91 1.88 0.13 0.63
N ASN A 92 2.89 0.97 0.64
CA ASN A 92 2.75 2.41 0.84
C ASN A 92 1.98 2.75 2.13
N VAL A 93 2.32 2.10 3.23
CA VAL A 93 1.80 2.47 4.54
C VAL A 93 2.49 3.76 4.98
N TYR A 94 1.74 4.85 5.00
CA TYR A 94 2.27 6.18 5.25
C TYR A 94 1.36 6.96 6.17
N THR A 95 1.93 7.61 7.17
CA THR A 95 1.25 8.57 8.04
C THR A 95 2.07 9.86 8.03
N VAL A 96 1.39 11.00 7.90
CA VAL A 96 2.07 12.31 7.97
C VAL A 96 2.84 12.42 9.29
N PRO A 97 4.06 13.00 9.27
CA PRO A 97 4.95 12.97 10.44
C PRO A 97 4.31 13.42 11.75
N GLU A 98 3.53 14.50 11.70
CA GLU A 98 2.88 15.09 12.89
C GLU A 98 1.78 14.21 13.50
N LYS A 99 1.33 13.19 12.81
CA LYS A 99 0.28 12.25 13.26
C LYS A 99 0.81 10.84 13.58
N ARG A 100 2.11 10.64 13.57
CA ARG A 100 2.72 9.34 13.87
C ARG A 100 2.64 9.01 15.35
N ARG A 101 2.75 7.71 15.67
CA ARG A 101 2.76 7.17 17.03
C ARG A 101 1.46 7.37 17.79
N GLN A 102 0.34 7.48 17.07
CA GLN A 102 -1.01 7.62 17.62
C GLN A 102 -1.93 6.45 17.27
N GLY A 103 -1.38 5.36 16.72
CA GLY A 103 -2.15 4.17 16.37
C GLY A 103 -2.96 4.28 15.06
N ILE A 104 -2.81 5.39 14.32
CA ILE A 104 -3.62 5.66 13.13
C ILE A 104 -3.34 4.65 12.03
N ALA A 105 -2.07 4.39 11.72
CA ALA A 105 -1.69 3.39 10.70
C ALA A 105 -2.25 2.01 11.05
N GLY A 106 -2.19 1.61 12.31
CA GLY A 106 -2.76 0.33 12.78
C GLY A 106 -4.25 0.20 12.47
N ASN A 107 -5.00 1.27 12.65
CA ASN A 107 -6.43 1.27 12.35
C ASN A 107 -6.70 1.21 10.84
N VAL A 108 -5.88 1.87 10.03
CA VAL A 108 -5.95 1.75 8.56
C VAL A 108 -5.69 0.30 8.12
N ILE A 109 -4.66 -0.34 8.67
CA ILE A 109 -4.33 -1.74 8.36
C ILE A 109 -5.44 -2.68 8.81
N LYS A 110 -6.06 -2.47 9.97
CA LYS A 110 -7.21 -3.27 10.42
C LYS A 110 -8.37 -3.22 9.42
N GLN A 111 -8.65 -2.08 8.84
CA GLN A 111 -9.67 -1.97 7.80
C GLN A 111 -9.33 -2.79 6.55
N ILE A 112 -8.05 -2.79 6.16
CA ILE A 112 -7.59 -3.65 5.06
C ILE A 112 -7.77 -5.12 5.42
N MET A 113 -7.45 -5.52 6.65
CA MET A 113 -7.62 -6.91 7.10
C MET A 113 -9.09 -7.34 7.06
N ASP A 114 -9.99 -6.49 7.53
CA ASP A 114 -11.44 -6.75 7.49
C ASP A 114 -11.95 -6.83 6.05
N PHE A 115 -11.55 -5.90 5.20
CA PHE A 115 -11.90 -5.91 3.78
C PHE A 115 -11.37 -7.15 3.06
N GLY A 116 -10.12 -7.53 3.29
CA GLY A 116 -9.51 -8.71 2.70
C GLY A 116 -10.26 -9.99 3.05
N LYS A 117 -10.77 -10.07 4.28
CA LYS A 117 -11.61 -11.18 4.71
C LYS A 117 -12.91 -11.25 3.90
N THR A 118 -13.56 -10.12 3.63
CA THR A 118 -14.79 -10.08 2.81
C THR A 118 -14.54 -10.45 1.35
N GLN A 119 -13.31 -10.27 0.86
CA GLN A 119 -12.90 -10.60 -0.51
C GLN A 119 -12.38 -12.03 -0.66
N ASN A 120 -12.45 -12.84 0.39
CA ASN A 120 -11.93 -14.22 0.41
C ASN A 120 -10.45 -14.32 -0.02
N LEU A 121 -9.64 -13.35 0.39
CA LEU A 121 -8.20 -13.43 0.16
C LEU A 121 -7.61 -14.56 1.00
N ASP A 122 -6.72 -15.34 0.39
CA ASP A 122 -6.06 -16.45 1.08
C ASP A 122 -5.08 -15.96 2.14
N PHE A 123 -4.40 -14.86 1.87
CA PHE A 123 -3.57 -14.15 2.84
C PHE A 123 -3.28 -12.71 2.39
N LEU A 124 -2.79 -11.93 3.33
CA LEU A 124 -2.18 -10.62 3.09
C LEU A 124 -0.68 -10.74 3.31
N LYS A 125 0.10 -10.10 2.46
CA LYS A 125 1.54 -9.98 2.63
C LYS A 125 1.97 -8.51 2.57
N LEU A 126 3.11 -8.22 3.18
CA LEU A 126 3.73 -6.90 3.12
C LEU A 126 5.24 -7.04 3.35
N LYS A 127 5.99 -6.02 2.98
CA LYS A 127 7.39 -5.86 3.36
C LYS A 127 7.45 -4.82 4.48
N ALA A 128 7.88 -5.25 5.66
CA ALA A 128 7.96 -4.39 6.83
C ALA A 128 9.30 -3.67 6.89
N ALA A 129 9.26 -2.32 6.86
CA ALA A 129 10.42 -1.54 7.24
C ALA A 129 10.71 -1.74 8.74
N PRO A 130 11.96 -1.57 9.21
CA PRO A 130 12.29 -1.80 10.61
C PRO A 130 11.41 -1.05 11.59
N MET A 131 11.02 0.18 11.30
CA MET A 131 10.16 0.98 12.17
C MET A 131 8.70 0.50 12.19
N GLY A 132 8.21 -0.10 11.10
CA GLY A 132 6.84 -0.63 11.01
C GLY A 132 6.70 -2.06 11.53
N TYR A 133 7.77 -2.81 11.61
CA TYR A 133 7.75 -4.23 11.98
C TYR A 133 7.02 -4.51 13.30
N PRO A 134 7.26 -3.76 14.41
CA PRO A 134 6.55 -4.01 15.67
C PRO A 134 5.03 -3.84 15.54
N LEU A 135 4.56 -2.88 14.75
CA LEU A 135 3.14 -2.66 14.50
C LEU A 135 2.51 -3.89 13.83
N TYR A 136 3.15 -4.42 12.79
CA TYR A 136 2.61 -5.57 12.05
C TYR A 136 2.60 -6.82 12.91
N LYS A 137 3.64 -7.06 13.71
CA LYS A 137 3.66 -8.17 14.69
C LYS A 137 2.51 -8.04 15.68
N LYS A 138 2.27 -6.85 16.19
CA LYS A 138 1.16 -6.59 17.13
C LYS A 138 -0.21 -6.85 16.49
N LEU A 139 -0.35 -6.61 15.18
CA LEU A 139 -1.58 -6.88 14.44
C LEU A 139 -1.77 -8.34 14.07
N GLY A 140 -0.79 -9.20 14.31
CA GLY A 140 -0.86 -10.62 14.04
C GLY A 140 -0.18 -11.07 12.74
N PHE A 141 0.54 -10.18 12.08
CA PHE A 141 1.39 -10.58 10.95
C PHE A 141 2.57 -11.40 11.46
N GLU A 142 2.91 -12.44 10.72
CA GLU A 142 4.01 -13.33 11.04
C GLU A 142 5.09 -13.22 9.96
N ASP A 143 6.34 -13.52 10.34
CA ASP A 143 7.42 -13.56 9.38
C ASP A 143 7.14 -14.61 8.32
N ALA A 144 7.25 -14.23 7.04
CA ALA A 144 7.04 -15.17 5.95
C ALA A 144 8.18 -16.20 5.92
N CYS A 145 7.82 -17.47 5.97
CA CYS A 145 8.75 -18.56 5.86
C CYS A 145 8.72 -19.11 4.44
N SER A 146 9.84 -19.03 3.71
CA SER A 146 9.96 -19.58 2.36
C SER A 146 11.25 -20.39 2.24
N ARG A 147 11.11 -21.59 1.63
CA ARG A 147 12.27 -22.40 1.23
C ARG A 147 12.94 -21.82 -0.02
N CYS A 148 12.22 -20.95 -0.74
CA CYS A 148 12.68 -20.39 -1.98
C CYS A 148 13.28 -19.01 -1.74
N LYS A 149 14.36 -18.71 -2.44
CA LYS A 149 14.99 -17.41 -2.43
C LYS A 149 14.39 -16.54 -3.53
N GLU A 150 13.96 -15.33 -3.17
CA GLU A 150 13.55 -14.36 -4.18
C GLU A 150 14.77 -13.91 -4.96
N MET A 151 14.62 -13.85 -6.28
CA MET A 151 15.66 -13.41 -7.20
C MET A 151 15.07 -12.42 -8.19
N GLU A 152 15.89 -11.48 -8.64
CA GLU A 152 15.52 -10.46 -9.60
C GLU A 152 16.45 -10.51 -10.79
N TYR A 153 15.88 -10.29 -11.98
CA TYR A 153 16.62 -9.98 -13.19
C TYR A 153 16.25 -8.57 -13.63
N LYS A 154 17.25 -7.71 -13.83
CA LYS A 154 17.04 -6.33 -14.27
C LYS A 154 17.55 -6.18 -15.69
N TRP A 155 16.69 -5.65 -16.56
CA TRP A 155 17.13 -5.22 -17.87
C TRP A 155 17.90 -3.91 -17.71
N GLU A 156 19.00 -3.76 -18.47
CA GLU A 156 19.70 -2.47 -18.51
C GLU A 156 18.74 -1.43 -19.07
N LEU A 157 18.59 -0.32 -18.34
CA LEU A 157 17.90 0.84 -18.87
C LEU A 157 18.75 1.37 -20.02
N LYS A 158 18.26 1.26 -21.25
CA LYS A 158 18.86 1.95 -22.37
C LYS A 158 18.68 3.43 -22.10
N ASN A 159 19.76 4.14 -21.85
CA ASN A 159 19.77 5.59 -21.88
C ASN A 159 19.59 6.00 -23.35
N ASP A 160 18.36 6.36 -23.71
CA ASP A 160 18.07 7.00 -24.98
C ASP A 160 18.51 8.47 -24.92
#